data_32539b642e6ffd78025b2a0b6cdcbe4d
#
_entry.id   32539b642e6ffd78025b2a0b6cdcbe4d
#
_cell.length_a   1.000
_cell.length_b   1.000
_cell.length_c   1.000
_cell.angle_alpha   90.00
_cell.angle_beta   90.00
_cell.angle_gamma   90.00
#
_symmetry.space_group_name_H-M   'P 1'
#
loop_
_entity.id
_entity.type
_entity.pdbx_description
1 polymer ?
#
loop_
_entity_poly.entity_id
_entity_poly.type
_entity_poly.pdbx_seq_one_letter_code
_entity_poly.pdbx_strand_id
1 'polypeptide(L)'
;MGSVRSALVPLLTIPISILGTAAAMSAMGFSLNLLTILAIVLSVGLVVDDAIVVVENVARNLREGMSRRDAALASSRRLLSPIIAMTITLGVVYAPIGFLAGLSGVLFREFAFTLAVAVLISGFVAMTLSPIMSAWVCPDRGHETRITRWVNRWFETISTRYGRLIDFSLRWRL
;
A
#
# COMPACT_ATOMS: atom_id res chain seq x y z
N MET A 1 -4.50 -14.51 -8.37
CA MET A 1 -4.65 -13.09 -8.03
C MET A 1 -6.09 -12.77 -7.65
N GLY A 2 -6.27 -11.93 -6.70
CA GLY A 2 -7.39 -11.13 -6.23
C GLY A 2 -8.82 -11.60 -6.42
N SER A 3 -9.44 -12.05 -5.34
CA SER A 3 -10.89 -12.01 -5.28
C SER A 3 -11.34 -10.54 -5.08
N VAL A 4 -12.54 -10.19 -5.56
CA VAL A 4 -13.15 -8.86 -5.29
C VAL A 4 -13.15 -8.56 -3.78
N ARG A 5 -13.22 -9.58 -2.95
CA ARG A 5 -13.12 -9.47 -1.48
C ARG A 5 -11.77 -8.92 -1.02
N SER A 6 -10.68 -9.31 -1.66
CA SER A 6 -9.34 -8.79 -1.31
C SER A 6 -9.20 -7.28 -1.55
N ALA A 7 -9.95 -6.72 -2.50
CA ALA A 7 -9.99 -5.27 -2.77
C ALA A 7 -10.70 -4.47 -1.67
N LEU A 8 -11.51 -5.12 -0.82
CA LEU A 8 -12.15 -4.43 0.31
C LEU A 8 -11.14 -3.93 1.35
N VAL A 9 -9.99 -4.60 1.49
CA VAL A 9 -8.98 -4.17 2.47
C VAL A 9 -8.39 -2.81 2.10
N PRO A 10 -7.81 -2.60 0.89
CA PRO A 10 -7.39 -1.26 0.48
C PRO A 10 -8.52 -0.23 0.54
N LEU A 11 -9.73 -0.60 0.14
CA LEU A 11 -10.89 0.30 0.17
C LEU A 11 -11.22 0.81 1.57
N LEU A 12 -11.01 0.01 2.60
CA LEU A 12 -11.24 0.39 4.00
C LEU A 12 -10.03 1.09 4.62
N THR A 13 -8.81 0.75 4.22
CA THR A 13 -7.60 1.39 4.75
C THR A 13 -7.44 2.83 4.27
N ILE A 14 -7.92 3.17 3.07
CA ILE A 14 -7.89 4.54 2.53
C ILE A 14 -8.59 5.53 3.46
N PRO A 15 -9.90 5.39 3.78
CA PRO A 15 -10.57 6.36 4.64
C PRO A 15 -9.98 6.42 6.04
N ILE A 16 -9.50 5.31 6.59
CA ILE A 16 -8.85 5.27 7.91
C ILE A 16 -7.56 6.10 7.89
N SER A 17 -6.73 5.92 6.85
CA SER A 17 -5.49 6.68 6.71
C SER A 17 -5.73 8.17 6.46
N ILE A 18 -6.76 8.53 5.68
CA ILE A 18 -7.16 9.91 5.46
C ILE A 18 -7.61 10.56 6.78
N LEU A 19 -8.47 9.88 7.54
CA LEU A 19 -8.93 10.37 8.85
C LEU A 19 -7.76 10.52 9.83
N GLY A 20 -6.84 9.56 9.87
CA GLY A 20 -5.63 9.65 10.67
C GLY A 20 -4.75 10.83 10.28
N THR A 21 -4.56 11.05 8.99
CA THR A 21 -3.81 12.20 8.46
C THR A 21 -4.48 13.51 8.80
N ALA A 22 -5.80 13.62 8.63
CA ALA A 22 -6.56 14.81 8.98
C ALA A 22 -6.50 15.12 10.50
N ALA A 23 -6.59 14.09 11.34
CA ALA A 23 -6.44 14.22 12.79
C ALA A 23 -5.04 14.72 13.16
N ALA A 24 -3.99 14.20 12.55
CA ALA A 24 -2.63 14.64 12.78
C ALA A 24 -2.39 16.08 12.30
N MET A 25 -2.93 16.48 11.14
CA MET A 25 -2.90 17.86 10.65
C MET A 25 -3.56 18.80 11.64
N SER A 26 -4.74 18.43 12.14
CA SER A 26 -5.46 19.21 13.16
C SER A 26 -4.63 19.38 14.43
N ALA A 27 -3.99 18.32 14.91
CA ALA A 27 -3.10 18.36 16.08
C ALA A 27 -1.86 19.25 15.88
N MET A 28 -1.36 19.36 14.63
CA MET A 28 -0.24 20.23 14.27
C MET A 28 -0.66 21.67 13.96
N GLY A 29 -1.96 21.99 14.02
CA GLY A 29 -2.51 23.29 13.70
C GLY A 29 -2.42 23.65 12.22
N PHE A 30 -2.34 22.66 11.32
CA PHE A 30 -2.30 22.89 9.88
C PHE A 30 -3.69 23.16 9.30
N SER A 31 -3.72 24.03 8.31
CA SER A 31 -4.96 24.41 7.63
C SER A 31 -5.26 23.48 6.44
N LEU A 32 -6.55 23.32 6.13
CA LEU A 32 -6.97 22.69 4.89
C LEU A 32 -6.86 23.72 3.75
N ASN A 33 -5.83 23.62 2.97
CA ASN A 33 -5.58 24.44 1.79
C ASN A 33 -5.32 23.55 0.57
N LEU A 34 -5.16 24.14 -0.61
CA LEU A 34 -4.97 23.41 -1.85
C LEU A 34 -3.76 22.47 -1.79
N LEU A 35 -2.66 22.88 -1.15
CA LEU A 35 -1.45 22.07 -1.06
C LEU A 35 -1.61 20.90 -0.08
N THR A 36 -2.25 21.13 1.07
CA THR A 36 -2.51 20.05 2.03
C THR A 36 -3.53 19.04 1.51
N ILE A 37 -4.53 19.48 0.74
CA ILE A 37 -5.45 18.59 0.03
C ILE A 37 -4.68 17.77 -1.03
N LEU A 38 -3.79 18.41 -1.78
CA LEU A 38 -2.93 17.69 -2.74
C LEU A 38 -2.05 16.65 -2.04
N ALA A 39 -1.48 16.96 -0.88
CA ALA A 39 -0.72 16.00 -0.08
C ALA A 39 -1.56 14.79 0.32
N ILE A 40 -2.79 15.01 0.78
CA ILE A 40 -3.73 13.94 1.14
C ILE A 40 -4.04 13.06 -0.09
N VAL A 41 -4.34 13.67 -1.24
CA VAL A 41 -4.64 12.92 -2.47
C VAL A 41 -3.45 12.10 -2.93
N LEU A 42 -2.23 12.65 -2.89
CA LEU A 42 -1.01 11.93 -3.22
C LEU A 42 -0.77 10.77 -2.24
N SER A 43 -1.04 10.99 -0.95
CA SER A 43 -0.86 9.96 0.07
C SER A 43 -1.77 8.75 -0.12
N VAL A 44 -2.97 8.94 -0.70
CA VAL A 44 -3.90 7.83 -0.99
C VAL A 44 -3.24 6.78 -1.89
N GLY A 45 -2.51 7.21 -2.92
CA GLY A 45 -1.77 6.27 -3.78
C GLY A 45 -0.76 5.44 -3.00
N LEU A 46 0.01 6.08 -2.12
CA LEU A 46 1.00 5.40 -1.29
C LEU A 46 0.36 4.43 -0.29
N VAL A 47 -0.76 4.82 0.32
CA VAL A 47 -1.54 3.95 1.24
C VAL A 47 -2.03 2.69 0.54
N VAL A 48 -2.52 2.85 -0.69
CA VAL A 48 -3.05 1.73 -1.48
C VAL A 48 -1.95 0.72 -1.81
N ASP A 49 -0.77 1.18 -2.19
CA ASP A 49 0.36 0.31 -2.55
C ASP A 49 0.78 -0.57 -1.37
N ASP A 50 0.94 0.00 -0.19
CA ASP A 50 1.26 -0.75 1.03
C ASP A 50 0.19 -1.81 1.33
N ALA A 51 -1.08 -1.43 1.27
CA ALA A 51 -2.19 -2.33 1.54
C ALA A 51 -2.28 -3.48 0.51
N ILE A 52 -2.05 -3.21 -0.77
CA ILE A 52 -2.06 -4.22 -1.84
C ILE A 52 -0.98 -5.28 -1.60
N VAL A 53 0.24 -4.86 -1.29
CA VAL A 53 1.36 -5.78 -1.03
C VAL A 53 1.06 -6.70 0.16
N VAL A 54 0.48 -6.16 1.23
CA VAL A 54 0.09 -6.94 2.41
C VAL A 54 -1.01 -7.94 2.06
N VAL A 55 -2.07 -7.50 1.40
CA VAL A 55 -3.21 -8.35 0.98
C VAL A 55 -2.73 -9.51 0.11
N GLU A 56 -1.85 -9.22 -0.86
CA GLU A 56 -1.35 -10.26 -1.77
C GLU A 56 -0.52 -11.30 -1.02
N ASN A 57 0.32 -10.87 -0.08
CA ASN A 57 1.16 -11.77 0.71
C ASN A 57 0.31 -12.67 1.63
N VAL A 58 -0.68 -12.10 2.33
CA VAL A 58 -1.61 -12.86 3.16
C VAL A 58 -2.41 -13.84 2.32
N ALA A 59 -2.97 -13.40 1.19
CA ALA A 59 -3.74 -14.26 0.29
C ALA A 59 -2.89 -15.41 -0.29
N ARG A 60 -1.59 -15.19 -0.53
CA ARG A 60 -0.67 -16.24 -0.94
C ARG A 60 -0.45 -17.27 0.16
N ASN A 61 -0.14 -16.83 1.37
CA ASN A 61 0.08 -17.72 2.51
C ASN A 61 -1.15 -18.57 2.84
N LEU A 62 -2.36 -18.00 2.71
CA LEU A 62 -3.62 -18.74 2.85
C LEU A 62 -3.78 -19.81 1.77
N ARG A 63 -3.42 -19.52 0.51
CA ARG A 63 -3.44 -20.51 -0.56
C ARG A 63 -2.42 -21.65 -0.36
N GLU A 64 -1.30 -21.35 0.26
CA GLU A 64 -0.28 -22.33 0.66
C GLU A 64 -0.74 -23.23 1.82
N GLY A 65 -1.89 -22.92 2.44
CA GLY A 65 -2.54 -23.73 3.46
C GLY A 65 -2.23 -23.30 4.89
N MET A 66 -1.67 -22.12 5.09
CA MET A 66 -1.49 -21.57 6.43
C MET A 66 -2.84 -21.23 7.08
N SER A 67 -2.90 -21.31 8.41
CA SER A 67 -4.05 -20.78 9.15
C SER A 67 -4.15 -19.25 8.97
N ARG A 68 -5.34 -18.68 9.14
CA ARG A 68 -5.57 -17.24 9.01
C ARG A 68 -4.64 -16.41 9.89
N ARG A 69 -4.45 -16.85 11.13
CA ARG A 69 -3.56 -16.20 12.08
C ARG A 69 -2.10 -16.29 11.65
N ASP A 70 -1.66 -17.47 11.24
CA ASP A 70 -0.27 -17.68 10.83
C ASP A 70 0.04 -16.95 9.53
N ALA A 71 -0.89 -16.93 8.57
CA ALA A 71 -0.78 -16.17 7.33
C ALA A 71 -0.62 -14.66 7.59
N ALA A 72 -1.42 -14.09 8.49
CA ALA A 72 -1.29 -12.68 8.88
C ALA A 72 0.06 -12.40 9.56
N LEU A 73 0.45 -13.21 10.54
CA LEU A 73 1.71 -13.04 11.27
C LEU A 73 2.94 -13.21 10.37
N ALA A 74 2.94 -14.23 9.51
CA ALA A 74 4.03 -14.47 8.57
C ALA A 74 4.17 -13.30 7.57
N SER A 75 3.04 -12.79 7.07
CA SER A 75 3.02 -11.64 6.16
C SER A 75 3.52 -10.37 6.84
N SER A 76 3.05 -10.06 8.06
CA SER A 76 3.50 -8.91 8.81
C SER A 76 5.01 -8.95 9.07
N ARG A 77 5.54 -10.09 9.51
CA ARG A 77 6.99 -10.25 9.75
C ARG A 77 7.82 -10.09 8.49
N ARG A 78 7.34 -10.64 7.37
CA ARG A 78 8.05 -10.60 6.08
C ARG A 78 8.06 -9.20 5.48
N LEU A 79 6.97 -8.45 5.64
CA LEU A 79 6.79 -7.12 5.04
C LEU A 79 7.23 -5.98 5.96
N LEU A 80 7.55 -6.24 7.22
CA LEU A 80 7.98 -5.23 8.18
C LEU A 80 9.17 -4.42 7.64
N SER A 81 10.23 -5.10 7.21
CA SER A 81 11.44 -4.45 6.72
C SER A 81 11.21 -3.63 5.44
N PRO A 82 10.56 -4.15 4.38
CA PRO A 82 10.22 -3.36 3.20
C PRO A 82 9.36 -2.14 3.50
N ILE A 83 8.31 -2.28 4.32
CA ILE A 83 7.40 -1.16 4.64
C ILE A 83 8.14 -0.07 5.43
N ILE A 84 8.93 -0.45 6.43
CA ILE A 84 9.75 0.52 7.19
C ILE A 84 10.74 1.22 6.25
N ALA A 85 11.42 0.48 5.38
CA ALA A 85 12.37 1.07 4.43
C ALA A 85 11.69 2.08 3.49
N MET A 86 10.52 1.74 2.92
CA MET A 86 9.73 2.64 2.07
C MET A 86 9.29 3.88 2.84
N THR A 87 8.75 3.71 4.04
CA THR A 87 8.29 4.81 4.91
C THR A 87 9.43 5.78 5.24
N ILE A 88 10.60 5.26 5.62
CA ILE A 88 11.79 6.08 5.92
C ILE A 88 12.26 6.80 4.65
N THR A 89 12.36 6.09 3.52
CA THR A 89 12.81 6.67 2.25
C THR A 89 11.92 7.84 1.84
N LEU A 90 10.60 7.67 1.87
CA LEU A 90 9.64 8.72 1.55
C LEU A 90 9.72 9.88 2.54
N GLY A 91 9.84 9.60 3.84
CA GLY A 91 10.02 10.62 4.86
C GLY A 91 11.27 11.47 4.62
N VAL A 92 12.41 10.83 4.31
CA VAL A 92 13.67 11.51 4.01
C VAL A 92 13.59 12.33 2.71
N VAL A 93 12.84 11.87 1.72
CA VAL A 93 12.65 12.61 0.45
C VAL A 93 11.79 13.86 0.66
N TYR A 94 10.73 13.77 1.46
CA TYR A 94 9.81 14.90 1.67
C TYR A 94 10.23 15.84 2.79
N ALA A 95 10.95 15.39 3.81
CA ALA A 95 11.38 16.22 4.93
C ALA A 95 12.14 17.50 4.50
N PRO A 96 13.11 17.46 3.57
CA PRO A 96 13.84 18.66 3.15
C PRO A 96 12.94 19.77 2.59
N ILE A 97 11.83 19.41 1.94
CA ILE A 97 10.86 20.39 1.41
C ILE A 97 10.24 21.23 2.54
N GLY A 98 10.02 20.62 3.71
CA GLY A 98 9.49 21.29 4.89
C GLY A 98 10.46 22.27 5.55
N PHE A 99 11.73 22.24 5.19
CA PHE A 99 12.79 23.12 5.72
C PHE A 99 13.26 24.17 4.72
N LEU A 100 12.60 24.34 3.59
CA LEU A 100 12.90 25.39 2.64
C LEU A 100 12.74 26.77 3.29
N ALA A 101 13.63 27.70 2.93
CA ALA A 101 13.58 29.06 3.41
C ALA A 101 12.72 29.95 2.48
N GLY A 102 12.28 31.11 3.02
CA GLY A 102 11.53 32.11 2.27
C GLY A 102 10.06 31.76 2.05
N LEU A 103 9.42 32.47 1.13
CA LEU A 103 7.98 32.35 0.86
C LEU A 103 7.60 30.93 0.43
N SER A 104 8.43 30.30 -0.40
CA SER A 104 8.23 28.92 -0.84
C SER A 104 8.24 27.95 0.34
N GLY A 105 9.13 28.15 1.32
CA GLY A 105 9.20 27.30 2.51
C GLY A 105 7.92 27.40 3.36
N VAL A 106 7.36 28.59 3.53
CA VAL A 106 6.09 28.77 4.27
C VAL A 106 4.96 28.01 3.58
N LEU A 107 4.86 28.10 2.26
CA LEU A 107 3.80 27.45 1.48
C LEU A 107 3.93 25.93 1.46
N PHE A 108 5.14 25.41 1.27
CA PHE A 108 5.37 23.95 1.13
C PHE A 108 5.56 23.21 2.46
N ARG A 109 5.73 23.93 3.55
CA ARG A 109 5.94 23.32 4.86
C ARG A 109 4.77 22.44 5.29
N GLU A 110 3.55 22.96 5.24
CA GLU A 110 2.34 22.19 5.59
C GLU A 110 2.15 21.01 4.65
N PHE A 111 2.41 21.17 3.35
CA PHE A 111 2.36 20.11 2.37
C PHE A 111 3.33 18.96 2.70
N ALA A 112 4.60 19.30 2.93
CA ALA A 112 5.65 18.32 3.18
C ALA A 112 5.41 17.52 4.47
N PHE A 113 5.04 18.22 5.55
CA PHE A 113 4.76 17.53 6.81
C PHE A 113 3.46 16.73 6.76
N THR A 114 2.42 17.20 6.08
CA THR A 114 1.18 16.44 5.86
C THR A 114 1.49 15.14 5.13
N LEU A 115 2.28 15.20 4.07
CA LEU A 115 2.65 14.02 3.28
C LEU A 115 3.53 13.05 4.09
N ALA A 116 4.52 13.56 4.84
CA ALA A 116 5.36 12.74 5.69
C ALA A 116 4.54 11.99 6.77
N VAL A 117 3.62 12.69 7.42
CA VAL A 117 2.75 12.09 8.44
C VAL A 117 1.77 11.09 7.82
N ALA A 118 1.22 11.39 6.65
CA ALA A 118 0.35 10.47 5.93
C ALA A 118 1.05 9.15 5.60
N VAL A 119 2.32 9.20 5.17
CA VAL A 119 3.14 8.02 4.89
C VAL A 119 3.41 7.20 6.17
N LEU A 120 3.70 7.87 7.30
CA LEU A 120 3.87 7.19 8.59
C LEU A 120 2.59 6.48 9.03
N ILE A 121 1.44 7.13 8.92
CA ILE A 121 0.14 6.54 9.24
C ILE A 121 -0.18 5.37 8.31
N SER A 122 0.12 5.51 7.01
CA SER A 122 -0.03 4.43 6.02
C SER A 122 0.76 3.19 6.44
N GLY A 123 2.05 3.34 6.70
CA GLY A 123 2.90 2.24 7.13
C GLY A 123 2.39 1.56 8.41
N PHE A 124 1.91 2.36 9.38
CA PHE A 124 1.31 1.83 10.59
C PHE A 124 0.02 1.03 10.33
N VAL A 125 -0.88 1.55 9.52
CA VAL A 125 -2.13 0.90 9.11
C VAL A 125 -1.83 -0.37 8.30
N ALA A 126 -0.86 -0.32 7.39
CA ALA A 126 -0.45 -1.46 6.57
C ALA A 126 0.12 -2.60 7.42
N MET A 127 0.85 -2.30 8.50
CA MET A 127 1.43 -3.32 9.37
C MET A 127 0.49 -3.88 10.44
N THR A 128 -0.56 -3.13 10.80
CA THR A 128 -1.48 -3.52 11.86
C THR A 128 -2.82 -3.98 11.31
N LEU A 129 -3.56 -3.10 10.66
CA LEU A 129 -4.93 -3.34 10.23
C LEU A 129 -5.00 -4.23 8.98
N SER A 130 -4.13 -3.97 7.99
CA SER A 130 -4.21 -4.68 6.70
C SER A 130 -3.99 -6.19 6.80
N PRO A 131 -3.02 -6.73 7.59
CA PRO A 131 -2.85 -8.18 7.73
C PRO A 131 -4.04 -8.84 8.41
N ILE A 132 -4.59 -8.21 9.46
CA ILE A 132 -5.73 -8.73 10.22
C ILE A 132 -6.95 -8.78 9.31
N MET A 133 -7.30 -7.68 8.66
CA MET A 133 -8.42 -7.63 7.74
C MET A 133 -8.27 -8.61 6.58
N SER A 134 -7.08 -8.69 5.99
CA SER A 134 -6.79 -9.60 4.89
C SER A 134 -7.01 -11.07 5.28
N ALA A 135 -6.60 -11.46 6.48
CA ALA A 135 -6.79 -12.81 6.98
C ALA A 135 -8.27 -13.18 7.13
N TRP A 136 -9.14 -12.20 7.43
CA TRP A 136 -10.59 -12.42 7.59
C TRP A 136 -11.33 -12.34 6.25
N VAL A 137 -10.93 -11.43 5.39
CA VAL A 137 -11.65 -11.11 4.14
C VAL A 137 -11.21 -12.00 2.97
N CYS A 138 -9.94 -12.41 2.93
CA CYS A 138 -9.45 -13.27 1.87
C CYS A 138 -10.08 -14.67 1.95
N PRO A 139 -10.59 -15.21 0.84
CA PRO A 139 -11.21 -16.52 0.84
C PRO A 139 -10.16 -17.62 1.05
N ASP A 140 -10.50 -18.59 1.89
CA ASP A 140 -9.79 -19.86 1.96
C ASP A 140 -9.93 -20.64 0.65
N ARG A 141 -9.12 -21.70 0.48
CA ARG A 141 -9.12 -22.55 -0.72
C ARG A 141 -10.54 -22.86 -1.24
N GLY A 142 -10.83 -22.53 -2.48
CA GLY A 142 -11.91 -23.14 -3.25
C GLY A 142 -13.09 -22.28 -3.72
N HIS A 143 -13.21 -21.02 -3.35
CA HIS A 143 -14.30 -20.17 -3.82
C HIS A 143 -13.85 -19.15 -4.87
N GLU A 144 -13.40 -19.67 -6.03
CA GLU A 144 -13.19 -18.81 -7.18
C GLU A 144 -14.52 -18.49 -7.86
N THR A 145 -14.92 -17.23 -7.82
CA THR A 145 -16.07 -16.72 -8.56
C THR A 145 -15.79 -16.85 -10.09
N ARG A 146 -16.81 -17.06 -10.92
CA ARG A 146 -16.66 -17.17 -12.40
C ARG A 146 -15.90 -15.97 -12.99
N ILE A 147 -16.12 -14.78 -12.47
CA ILE A 147 -15.43 -13.55 -12.87
C ILE A 147 -13.94 -13.63 -12.56
N THR A 148 -13.56 -14.11 -11.38
CA THR A 148 -12.16 -14.28 -10.97
C THR A 148 -11.44 -15.27 -11.88
N ARG A 149 -12.08 -16.36 -12.30
CA ARG A 149 -11.53 -17.31 -13.26
C ARG A 149 -11.28 -16.71 -14.64
N TRP A 150 -12.19 -15.86 -15.13
CA TRP A 150 -12.03 -15.20 -16.42
C TRP A 150 -10.86 -14.19 -16.38
N VAL A 151 -10.77 -13.38 -15.35
CA VAL A 151 -9.67 -12.43 -15.12
C VAL A 151 -8.33 -13.17 -14.97
N ASN A 152 -8.28 -14.25 -14.17
CA ASN A 152 -7.07 -15.04 -13.99
C ASN A 152 -6.56 -15.64 -15.31
N ARG A 153 -7.46 -16.17 -16.16
CA ARG A 153 -7.09 -16.72 -17.47
C ARG A 153 -6.48 -15.65 -18.40
N TRP A 154 -7.00 -14.43 -18.34
CA TRP A 154 -6.45 -13.31 -19.10
C TRP A 154 -5.05 -12.91 -18.59
N PHE A 155 -4.89 -12.84 -17.28
CA PHE A 155 -3.59 -12.58 -16.63
C PHE A 155 -2.57 -13.69 -16.89
N GLU A 156 -2.95 -14.95 -16.88
CA GLU A 156 -2.06 -16.07 -17.21
C GLU A 156 -1.53 -15.95 -18.64
N THR A 157 -2.39 -15.53 -19.59
CA THR A 157 -1.98 -15.32 -20.98
C THR A 157 -0.94 -14.20 -21.09
N ILE A 158 -1.16 -13.09 -20.37
CA ILE A 158 -0.21 -11.96 -20.34
C ILE A 158 1.09 -12.37 -19.64
N SER A 159 1.00 -13.03 -18.49
CA SER A 159 2.17 -13.51 -17.73
C SER A 159 3.04 -14.47 -18.56
N THR A 160 2.42 -15.37 -19.30
CA THR A 160 3.14 -16.32 -20.17
C THR A 160 3.82 -15.61 -21.35
N ARG A 161 3.19 -14.56 -21.90
CA ARG A 161 3.82 -13.74 -22.94
C ARG A 161 4.97 -12.90 -22.39
N TYR A 162 4.79 -12.34 -21.21
CA TYR A 162 5.82 -11.55 -20.51
C TYR A 162 7.02 -12.43 -20.12
N GLY A 163 6.77 -13.65 -19.60
CA GLY A 163 7.82 -14.64 -19.32
C GLY A 163 8.66 -14.95 -20.54
N ARG A 164 8.03 -15.17 -21.71
CA ARG A 164 8.74 -15.39 -22.98
C ARG A 164 9.58 -14.17 -23.44
N LEU A 165 9.09 -12.97 -23.20
CA LEU A 165 9.85 -11.74 -23.49
C LEU A 165 11.09 -11.61 -22.59
N ILE A 166 10.96 -11.94 -21.32
CA ILE A 166 12.09 -11.96 -20.38
C ILE A 166 13.12 -13.03 -20.80
N ASP A 167 12.67 -14.24 -21.08
CA ASP A 167 13.56 -15.33 -21.53
C ASP A 167 14.28 -14.94 -22.84
N PHE A 168 13.59 -14.30 -23.75
CA PHE A 168 14.19 -13.78 -24.98
C PHE A 168 15.24 -12.69 -24.69
N SER A 169 14.93 -11.75 -23.81
CA SER A 169 15.84 -10.66 -23.40
C SER A 169 17.08 -11.19 -22.68
N LEU A 170 16.92 -12.19 -21.82
CA LEU A 170 18.05 -12.83 -21.11
C LEU A 170 18.94 -13.66 -22.05
N ARG A 171 18.37 -14.32 -23.05
CA ARG A 171 19.15 -15.06 -24.07
C ARG A 171 19.96 -14.15 -25.01
N TRP A 172 19.53 -12.92 -25.21
CA TRP A 172 20.25 -11.96 -26.08
C TRP A 172 21.37 -11.22 -25.34
N ARG A 173 21.52 -11.40 -24.04
CA ARG A 173 22.55 -10.73 -23.24
C ARG A 173 23.73 -11.68 -22.87
N LEU A 174 23.70 -12.92 -23.35
CA LEU A 174 24.82 -13.88 -23.35
C LEU A 174 25.33 -14.06 -24.77
#